data_eb14c52ff43085495458183c4875c0db
#
_entry.id   eb14c52ff43085495458183c4875c0db
#
_cell.length_a   1.000
_cell.length_b   1.000
_cell.length_c   1.000
_cell.angle_alpha   90.00
_cell.angle_beta   90.00
_cell.angle_gamma   90.00
#
_symmetry.space_group_name_H-M   'P 1'
#
loop_
_entity.id
_entity.type
_entity.pdbx_description
1 polymer ?
#
loop_
_entity_poly.entity_id
_entity_poly.type
_entity_poly.pdbx_seq_one_letter_code
_entity_poly.pdbx_strand_id
1 'polypeptide(L)'
;MTTRYDVVIIGAGHNGLVAANYLARAGKSVCVLEARHVVGGACVSEELVPGAMWSSCSFIQGMLRQEVIDDLELAKFGLRSLSPEVQGVALWEDGDHFMLHQDVDETLKSIGRHSPEDARRFFEFGARLKRFADISRDWLLSDPPTRSEVFGRFERLGETELLNEFMLLSAQDLLDRYFVSPRLKAYMTFLSMVSTWGGPQTPTTAHVYGYHAFGQFENVFGRWGIPVGGMGAITAALSRGAEAFGSVVRTCASVEEILVRGGRAAGVRLVGGEVIDADIVMSNAAPTVALGKLVPAGAMKDEWRKAALRTDVRGSMARIHVLLDELPHYKGFEPGPGPQHLGHTILNATAENYEAAAEAQRRGQFPDDFVIEALIHSATDPSVCKPGQHTLLLGVQQLPFHLEKGDWDEHKEAWTDRVMETFYRFAPNLRGHVIGRNTVSPLDLERTYGLPGGNIFQRSIVGLENLFSERKAPGGDGYRTAVDGLYLCGSGAHPGGGVTGAPGHNAARRVLADLSGDRAPVRRHTELSKSLIDRMMETGVGKDVGYQVAQSKLLRGVTRLFAKTK
;
A
#
# COMPACT_ATOMS: atom_id res chain seq x y z
N MET A 1 -4.99 -35.66 -20.59
CA MET A 1 -4.32 -34.63 -21.43
C MET A 1 -3.84 -33.55 -20.47
N THR A 2 -2.55 -33.24 -20.46
CA THR A 2 -2.01 -32.10 -19.68
C THR A 2 -2.48 -30.80 -20.33
N THR A 3 -3.12 -29.94 -19.54
CA THR A 3 -3.53 -28.62 -20.01
C THR A 3 -2.29 -27.73 -20.09
N ARG A 4 -2.06 -27.07 -21.23
CA ARG A 4 -0.91 -26.21 -21.47
C ARG A 4 -1.33 -24.77 -21.73
N TYR A 5 -0.62 -23.81 -21.16
CA TYR A 5 -0.78 -22.37 -21.37
C TYR A 5 0.56 -21.72 -21.78
N ASP A 6 0.50 -20.53 -22.41
CA ASP A 6 1.71 -19.73 -22.60
C ASP A 6 2.23 -19.25 -21.26
N VAL A 7 1.33 -18.85 -20.34
CA VAL A 7 1.69 -18.33 -19.03
C VAL A 7 0.79 -18.89 -17.94
N VAL A 8 1.40 -19.39 -16.86
CA VAL A 8 0.71 -19.69 -15.60
C VAL A 8 1.12 -18.64 -14.55
N ILE A 9 0.13 -18.09 -13.85
CA ILE A 9 0.33 -17.10 -12.78
C ILE A 9 -0.10 -17.71 -11.44
N ILE A 10 0.82 -17.75 -10.48
CA ILE A 10 0.59 -18.25 -9.12
C ILE A 10 0.10 -17.09 -8.24
N GLY A 11 -1.16 -17.15 -7.79
CA GLY A 11 -1.82 -16.18 -6.92
C GLY A 11 -2.63 -15.12 -7.67
N ALA A 12 -3.95 -15.09 -7.42
CA ALA A 12 -4.90 -14.12 -7.96
C ALA A 12 -5.05 -12.86 -7.07
N GLY A 13 -3.99 -12.40 -6.42
CA GLY A 13 -3.94 -11.06 -5.83
C GLY A 13 -3.91 -9.99 -6.94
N HIS A 14 -4.12 -8.73 -6.57
CA HIS A 14 -4.25 -7.62 -7.53
C HIS A 14 -3.12 -7.57 -8.57
N ASN A 15 -1.86 -7.80 -8.21
CA ASN A 15 -0.74 -7.77 -9.15
C ASN A 15 -0.77 -8.96 -10.12
N GLY A 16 -1.11 -10.17 -9.65
CA GLY A 16 -1.26 -11.34 -10.53
C GLY A 16 -2.38 -11.15 -11.55
N LEU A 17 -3.51 -10.59 -11.12
CA LEU A 17 -4.63 -10.27 -12.00
C LEU A 17 -4.30 -9.13 -12.99
N VAL A 18 -3.54 -8.11 -12.57
CA VAL A 18 -3.03 -7.08 -13.49
C VAL A 18 -2.14 -7.72 -14.55
N ALA A 19 -1.19 -8.58 -14.16
CA ALA A 19 -0.33 -9.27 -15.11
C ALA A 19 -1.14 -10.14 -16.10
N ALA A 20 -2.16 -10.85 -15.61
CA ALA A 20 -3.04 -11.67 -16.44
C ALA A 20 -3.75 -10.82 -17.53
N ASN A 21 -4.29 -9.66 -17.15
CA ASN A 21 -4.95 -8.76 -18.08
C ASN A 21 -4.01 -8.29 -19.21
N TYR A 22 -2.80 -7.82 -18.87
CA TYR A 22 -1.85 -7.34 -19.87
C TYR A 22 -1.39 -8.46 -20.83
N LEU A 23 -1.14 -9.65 -20.30
CA LEU A 23 -0.72 -10.80 -21.10
C LEU A 23 -1.83 -11.32 -22.01
N ALA A 24 -3.06 -11.46 -21.50
CA ALA A 24 -4.21 -11.91 -22.28
C ALA A 24 -4.57 -10.91 -23.40
N ARG A 25 -4.53 -9.60 -23.11
CA ARG A 25 -4.70 -8.56 -24.14
C ARG A 25 -3.63 -8.60 -25.22
N ALA A 26 -2.43 -9.10 -24.90
CA ALA A 26 -1.36 -9.36 -25.88
C ALA A 26 -1.50 -10.72 -26.59
N GLY A 27 -2.63 -11.40 -26.46
CA GLY A 27 -2.95 -12.65 -27.17
C GLY A 27 -2.30 -13.90 -26.56
N LYS A 28 -1.85 -13.85 -25.28
CA LYS A 28 -1.31 -15.02 -24.59
C LYS A 28 -2.42 -15.82 -23.93
N SER A 29 -2.32 -17.15 -23.99
CA SER A 29 -3.15 -18.04 -23.18
C SER A 29 -2.66 -18.02 -21.73
N VAL A 30 -3.49 -17.56 -20.78
CA VAL A 30 -3.12 -17.34 -19.39
C VAL A 30 -4.01 -18.14 -18.45
N CYS A 31 -3.39 -18.81 -17.48
CA CYS A 31 -4.08 -19.45 -16.37
C CYS A 31 -3.61 -18.84 -15.04
N VAL A 32 -4.54 -18.29 -14.26
CA VAL A 32 -4.28 -17.77 -12.92
C VAL A 32 -4.76 -18.78 -11.88
N LEU A 33 -3.91 -19.13 -10.93
CA LEU A 33 -4.17 -20.15 -9.91
C LEU A 33 -4.18 -19.51 -8.53
N GLU A 34 -5.32 -19.57 -7.86
CA GLU A 34 -5.53 -19.02 -6.52
C GLU A 34 -5.80 -20.15 -5.52
N ALA A 35 -5.06 -20.12 -4.41
CA ALA A 35 -5.20 -21.14 -3.37
C ALA A 35 -6.54 -21.05 -2.62
N ARG A 36 -7.04 -19.83 -2.41
CA ARG A 36 -8.30 -19.57 -1.71
C ARG A 36 -9.51 -19.78 -2.63
N HIS A 37 -10.69 -19.81 -2.05
CA HIS A 37 -11.97 -19.87 -2.77
C HIS A 37 -12.36 -18.51 -3.42
N VAL A 38 -11.63 -17.45 -3.13
CA VAL A 38 -11.89 -16.07 -3.57
C VAL A 38 -10.60 -15.41 -4.07
N VAL A 39 -10.69 -14.63 -5.14
CA VAL A 39 -9.58 -13.84 -5.67
C VAL A 39 -9.36 -12.60 -4.82
N GLY A 40 -8.15 -11.99 -4.91
CA GLY A 40 -7.87 -10.69 -4.33
C GLY A 40 -6.64 -10.65 -3.42
N GLY A 41 -6.29 -11.76 -2.78
CA GLY A 41 -5.22 -11.78 -1.78
C GLY A 41 -5.50 -10.76 -0.66
N ALA A 42 -4.56 -9.87 -0.35
CA ALA A 42 -4.75 -8.80 0.63
C ALA A 42 -5.66 -7.64 0.14
N CYS A 43 -6.09 -7.66 -1.13
CA CYS A 43 -7.03 -6.70 -1.71
C CYS A 43 -8.39 -7.38 -1.96
N VAL A 44 -8.97 -7.95 -0.91
CA VAL A 44 -10.23 -8.70 -0.93
C VAL A 44 -11.26 -8.03 -0.03
N SER A 45 -12.54 -8.19 -0.37
CA SER A 45 -13.66 -7.87 0.53
C SER A 45 -14.35 -9.16 0.95
N GLU A 46 -14.62 -9.32 2.25
CA GLU A 46 -15.20 -10.53 2.84
C GLU A 46 -16.20 -10.18 3.95
N GLU A 47 -17.15 -11.06 4.18
CA GLU A 47 -18.07 -10.98 5.32
C GLU A 47 -17.39 -11.55 6.57
N LEU A 48 -16.51 -10.73 7.20
CA LEU A 48 -15.76 -11.13 8.40
C LEU A 48 -16.60 -11.05 9.69
N VAL A 49 -17.60 -10.18 9.69
CA VAL A 49 -18.63 -10.09 10.72
C VAL A 49 -19.97 -10.20 10.01
N PRO A 50 -20.89 -11.11 10.42
CA PRO A 50 -22.14 -11.35 9.74
C PRO A 50 -22.97 -10.07 9.53
N GLY A 51 -23.41 -9.84 8.30
CA GLY A 51 -24.25 -8.69 7.93
C GLY A 51 -23.50 -7.48 7.39
N ALA A 52 -22.18 -7.54 7.28
CA ALA A 52 -21.37 -6.47 6.69
C ALA A 52 -20.23 -6.98 5.81
N MET A 53 -19.90 -6.23 4.76
CA MET A 53 -18.79 -6.49 3.86
C MET A 53 -17.58 -5.66 4.29
N TRP A 54 -16.43 -6.30 4.40
CA TRP A 54 -15.21 -5.69 4.91
C TRP A 54 -14.07 -5.72 3.88
N SER A 55 -13.33 -4.66 3.79
CA SER A 55 -11.98 -4.69 3.20
C SER A 55 -11.06 -5.39 4.20
N SER A 56 -10.65 -6.64 3.93
CA SER A 56 -10.04 -7.51 4.94
C SER A 56 -8.65 -7.04 5.41
N CYS A 57 -7.82 -6.52 4.50
CA CYS A 57 -6.44 -6.10 4.81
C CYS A 57 -6.15 -4.68 4.33
N SER A 58 -6.14 -4.42 3.01
CA SER A 58 -6.09 -3.08 2.44
C SER A 58 -7.46 -2.42 2.54
N PHE A 59 -7.55 -1.10 2.76
CA PHE A 59 -8.83 -0.46 3.06
C PHE A 59 -9.09 0.87 2.34
N ILE A 60 -8.08 1.46 1.70
CA ILE A 60 -8.23 2.65 0.85
C ILE A 60 -7.55 2.45 -0.50
N GLN A 61 -8.14 3.03 -1.55
CA GLN A 61 -7.54 3.14 -2.87
C GLN A 61 -6.79 4.47 -2.97
N GLY A 62 -5.49 4.45 -2.71
CA GLY A 62 -4.67 5.65 -2.80
C GLY A 62 -3.48 5.49 -3.75
N MET A 63 -3.06 4.26 -4.04
CA MET A 63 -1.83 4.01 -4.79
C MET A 63 -2.05 3.30 -6.12
N LEU A 64 -3.27 2.81 -6.43
CA LEU A 64 -3.56 2.15 -7.70
C LEU A 64 -3.26 3.12 -8.85
N ARG A 65 -2.36 2.69 -9.73
CA ARG A 65 -1.90 3.56 -10.82
C ARG A 65 -3.04 3.85 -11.79
N GLN A 66 -3.25 5.14 -12.09
CA GLN A 66 -4.29 5.55 -13.01
C GLN A 66 -4.08 4.93 -14.41
N GLU A 67 -2.81 4.80 -14.81
CA GLU A 67 -2.44 4.14 -16.06
C GLU A 67 -2.93 2.69 -16.11
N VAL A 68 -2.90 1.96 -14.99
CA VAL A 68 -3.42 0.58 -14.92
C VAL A 68 -4.95 0.58 -14.99
N ILE A 69 -5.62 1.53 -14.33
CA ILE A 69 -7.08 1.68 -14.37
C ILE A 69 -7.55 1.94 -15.81
N ASP A 70 -6.88 2.88 -16.48
CA ASP A 70 -7.24 3.33 -17.83
C ASP A 70 -6.89 2.27 -18.89
N ASP A 71 -5.67 1.74 -18.84
CA ASP A 71 -5.21 0.70 -19.77
C ASP A 71 -6.11 -0.54 -19.74
N LEU A 72 -6.53 -0.96 -18.54
CA LEU A 72 -7.35 -2.15 -18.35
C LEU A 72 -8.85 -1.85 -18.36
N GLU A 73 -9.24 -0.58 -18.55
CA GLU A 73 -10.64 -0.12 -18.64
C GLU A 73 -11.49 -0.61 -17.45
N LEU A 74 -10.94 -0.56 -16.22
CA LEU A 74 -11.54 -1.20 -15.04
C LEU A 74 -12.95 -0.72 -14.72
N ALA A 75 -13.31 0.51 -15.12
CA ALA A 75 -14.68 1.02 -15.00
C ALA A 75 -15.69 0.20 -15.82
N LYS A 76 -15.31 -0.31 -17.00
CA LYS A 76 -16.16 -1.21 -17.81
C LYS A 76 -16.42 -2.54 -17.13
N PHE A 77 -15.48 -2.95 -16.26
CA PHE A 77 -15.58 -4.16 -15.46
C PHE A 77 -16.14 -3.90 -14.05
N GLY A 78 -16.77 -2.73 -13.85
CA GLY A 78 -17.55 -2.40 -12.67
C GLY A 78 -16.76 -1.79 -11.51
N LEU A 79 -15.51 -1.37 -11.69
CA LEU A 79 -14.81 -0.58 -10.68
C LEU A 79 -15.42 0.82 -10.62
N ARG A 80 -15.93 1.17 -9.44
CA ARG A 80 -16.39 2.50 -9.09
C ARG A 80 -15.85 2.83 -7.70
N SER A 81 -15.35 4.05 -7.53
CA SER A 81 -14.81 4.48 -6.25
C SER A 81 -15.31 5.88 -5.89
N LEU A 82 -15.40 6.14 -4.61
CA LEU A 82 -15.85 7.40 -4.03
C LEU A 82 -14.68 8.04 -3.27
N SER A 83 -14.51 9.34 -3.37
CA SER A 83 -13.51 10.07 -2.60
C SER A 83 -14.20 10.99 -1.61
N PRO A 84 -14.03 10.79 -0.29
CA PRO A 84 -14.66 11.63 0.72
C PRO A 84 -14.03 13.03 0.74
N GLU A 85 -14.81 14.05 1.10
CA GLU A 85 -14.34 15.44 1.19
C GLU A 85 -13.29 15.64 2.28
N VAL A 86 -13.36 14.86 3.37
CA VAL A 86 -12.33 14.81 4.41
C VAL A 86 -11.43 13.61 4.13
N GLN A 87 -10.14 13.88 3.99
CA GLN A 87 -9.13 12.88 3.65
C GLN A 87 -8.41 12.35 4.89
N GLY A 88 -8.28 13.14 5.94
CA GLY A 88 -7.61 12.74 7.16
C GLY A 88 -8.19 13.42 8.38
N VAL A 89 -8.17 12.70 9.51
CA VAL A 89 -8.57 13.22 10.82
C VAL A 89 -7.52 12.81 11.84
N ALA A 90 -7.08 13.74 12.66
CA ALA A 90 -6.24 13.47 13.82
C ALA A 90 -7.05 13.72 15.09
N LEU A 91 -7.01 12.78 16.04
CA LEU A 91 -7.75 12.88 17.30
C LEU A 91 -6.82 12.62 18.48
N TRP A 92 -6.98 13.47 19.52
CA TRP A 92 -6.32 13.27 20.82
C TRP A 92 -7.35 13.10 21.93
N GLU A 93 -6.96 12.49 23.02
CA GLU A 93 -7.86 12.12 24.11
C GLU A 93 -8.50 13.32 24.81
N ASP A 94 -7.84 14.49 24.78
CA ASP A 94 -8.36 15.76 25.31
C ASP A 94 -9.45 16.40 24.43
N GLY A 95 -9.81 15.76 23.31
CA GLY A 95 -10.79 16.26 22.33
C GLY A 95 -10.20 17.22 21.30
N ASP A 96 -8.92 17.52 21.39
CA ASP A 96 -8.27 18.29 20.34
C ASP A 96 -8.15 17.47 19.05
N HIS A 97 -8.24 18.15 17.91
CA HIS A 97 -8.29 17.52 16.60
C HIS A 97 -7.91 18.47 15.48
N PHE A 98 -7.50 17.90 14.34
CA PHE A 98 -7.52 18.60 13.06
C PHE A 98 -7.97 17.67 11.94
N MET A 99 -8.41 18.28 10.81
CA MET A 99 -8.86 17.54 9.63
C MET A 99 -8.13 18.02 8.38
N LEU A 100 -7.80 17.06 7.51
CA LEU A 100 -7.30 17.31 6.17
C LEU A 100 -8.44 17.15 5.18
N HIS A 101 -8.75 18.20 4.45
CA HIS A 101 -9.85 18.25 3.48
C HIS A 101 -9.32 18.14 2.05
N GLN A 102 -10.18 17.76 1.10
CA GLN A 102 -9.88 17.97 -0.32
C GLN A 102 -9.69 19.44 -0.66
N ASP A 103 -10.37 20.32 0.08
CA ASP A 103 -10.15 21.77 0.01
C ASP A 103 -8.92 22.14 0.84
N VAL A 104 -7.89 22.67 0.15
CA VAL A 104 -6.62 23.04 0.78
C VAL A 104 -6.79 24.13 1.81
N ASP A 105 -7.73 25.11 1.60
CA ASP A 105 -7.93 26.19 2.56
C ASP A 105 -8.52 25.69 3.87
N GLU A 106 -9.46 24.75 3.81
CA GLU A 106 -10.03 24.15 5.02
C GLU A 106 -8.96 23.35 5.77
N THR A 107 -8.07 22.65 5.05
CA THR A 107 -6.90 22.00 5.62
C THR A 107 -5.97 23.00 6.34
N LEU A 108 -5.59 24.08 5.65
CA LEU A 108 -4.70 25.11 6.22
C LEU A 108 -5.33 25.83 7.40
N LYS A 109 -6.64 26.10 7.37
CA LYS A 109 -7.37 26.65 8.52
C LYS A 109 -7.36 25.68 9.70
N SER A 110 -7.58 24.40 9.43
CA SER A 110 -7.58 23.35 10.46
C SER A 110 -6.22 23.25 11.16
N ILE A 111 -5.14 23.16 10.40
CA ILE A 111 -3.77 23.12 10.93
C ILE A 111 -3.41 24.45 11.61
N GLY A 112 -3.81 25.59 11.01
CA GLY A 112 -3.49 26.93 11.48
C GLY A 112 -4.07 27.27 12.86
N ARG A 113 -5.13 26.57 13.30
CA ARG A 113 -5.63 26.69 14.68
C ARG A 113 -4.62 26.25 15.72
N HIS A 114 -3.75 25.31 15.37
CA HIS A 114 -2.69 24.78 16.25
C HIS A 114 -1.36 25.51 16.04
N SER A 115 -1.03 25.79 14.78
CA SER A 115 0.23 26.43 14.40
C SER A 115 0.08 27.14 13.05
N PRO A 116 -0.02 28.48 13.03
CA PRO A 116 -0.02 29.25 11.78
C PRO A 116 1.26 29.05 10.96
N GLU A 117 2.40 28.83 11.62
CA GLU A 117 3.67 28.52 10.97
C GLU A 117 3.61 27.18 10.24
N ASP A 118 3.08 26.15 10.89
CA ASP A 118 2.95 24.81 10.28
C ASP A 118 1.96 24.79 9.12
N ALA A 119 0.89 25.58 9.18
CA ALA A 119 -0.02 25.71 8.05
C ALA A 119 0.70 26.22 6.79
N ARG A 120 1.59 27.21 6.94
CA ARG A 120 2.42 27.70 5.84
C ARG A 120 3.41 26.64 5.36
N ARG A 121 4.10 25.98 6.29
CA ARG A 121 5.11 24.95 5.99
C ARG A 121 4.49 23.66 5.44
N PHE A 122 3.24 23.36 5.76
CA PHE A 122 2.53 22.22 5.20
C PHE A 122 2.38 22.32 3.67
N PHE A 123 2.12 23.53 3.17
CA PHE A 123 2.10 23.79 1.73
C PHE A 123 3.48 23.59 1.10
N GLU A 124 4.55 24.09 1.74
CA GLU A 124 5.92 23.92 1.29
C GLU A 124 6.33 22.44 1.26
N PHE A 125 6.04 21.72 2.35
CA PHE A 125 6.29 20.28 2.44
C PHE A 125 5.56 19.50 1.33
N GLY A 126 4.28 19.81 1.10
CA GLY A 126 3.49 19.19 0.02
C GLY A 126 4.07 19.42 -1.37
N ALA A 127 4.59 20.62 -1.65
CA ALA A 127 5.26 20.94 -2.92
C ALA A 127 6.55 20.13 -3.12
N ARG A 128 7.38 20.01 -2.06
CA ARG A 128 8.60 19.21 -2.10
C ARG A 128 8.32 17.73 -2.27
N LEU A 129 7.33 17.23 -1.54
CA LEU A 129 6.89 15.84 -1.66
C LEU A 129 6.37 15.53 -3.07
N LYS A 130 5.59 16.43 -3.64
CA LYS A 130 5.13 16.31 -5.03
C LYS A 130 6.29 16.33 -6.01
N ARG A 131 7.29 17.20 -5.80
CA ARG A 131 8.49 17.24 -6.64
C ARG A 131 9.27 15.92 -6.59
N PHE A 132 9.44 15.35 -5.40
CA PHE A 132 10.04 14.01 -5.23
C PHE A 132 9.25 12.94 -5.99
N ALA A 133 7.92 12.96 -5.85
CA ALA A 133 7.06 12.02 -6.56
C ALA A 133 7.14 12.19 -8.08
N ASP A 134 7.16 13.42 -8.60
CA ASP A 134 7.27 13.70 -10.05
C ASP A 134 8.61 13.19 -10.63
N ILE A 135 9.73 13.37 -9.90
CA ILE A 135 11.04 12.87 -10.33
C ILE A 135 11.06 11.34 -10.35
N SER A 136 10.39 10.69 -9.40
CA SER A 136 10.47 9.25 -9.17
C SER A 136 9.37 8.44 -9.88
N ARG A 137 8.29 9.07 -10.33
CA ARG A 137 7.08 8.40 -10.86
C ARG A 137 7.32 7.46 -12.04
N ASP A 138 8.29 7.80 -12.91
CA ASP A 138 8.59 6.98 -14.09
C ASP A 138 9.10 5.60 -13.71
N TRP A 139 9.78 5.50 -12.56
CA TRP A 139 10.32 4.23 -12.08
C TRP A 139 9.23 3.27 -11.61
N LEU A 140 8.06 3.79 -11.20
CA LEU A 140 6.96 2.94 -10.72
C LEU A 140 6.46 1.99 -11.81
N LEU A 141 6.41 2.45 -13.07
CA LEU A 141 5.93 1.66 -14.21
C LEU A 141 7.07 1.37 -15.22
N SER A 142 8.22 0.98 -14.69
CA SER A 142 9.44 0.60 -15.43
C SER A 142 10.08 -0.64 -14.81
N ASP A 143 11.06 -1.23 -15.49
CA ASP A 143 11.98 -2.16 -14.82
C ASP A 143 12.73 -1.43 -13.68
N PRO A 144 13.17 -2.14 -12.62
CA PRO A 144 13.85 -1.49 -11.50
C PRO A 144 15.04 -0.66 -11.96
N PRO A 145 15.14 0.62 -11.56
CA PRO A 145 16.34 1.40 -11.85
C PRO A 145 17.52 0.89 -11.02
N THR A 146 18.72 1.13 -11.46
CA THR A 146 19.91 0.97 -10.62
C THR A 146 20.04 2.13 -9.63
N ARG A 147 20.80 1.94 -8.55
CA ARG A 147 21.12 3.06 -7.63
C ARG A 147 21.72 4.24 -8.37
N SER A 148 22.67 3.98 -9.28
CA SER A 148 23.30 5.03 -10.07
C SER A 148 22.31 5.80 -10.93
N GLU A 149 21.30 5.15 -11.51
CA GLU A 149 20.25 5.83 -12.27
C GLU A 149 19.40 6.72 -11.35
N VAL A 150 19.04 6.22 -10.13
CA VAL A 150 18.28 7.01 -9.15
C VAL A 150 19.06 8.23 -8.71
N PHE A 151 20.25 8.04 -8.16
CA PHE A 151 21.08 9.14 -7.65
C PHE A 151 21.47 10.13 -8.75
N GLY A 152 21.92 9.62 -9.90
CA GLY A 152 22.30 10.46 -11.04
C GLY A 152 21.14 11.27 -11.63
N ARG A 153 19.87 10.80 -11.52
CA ARG A 153 18.71 11.60 -11.95
C ARG A 153 18.49 12.79 -11.03
N PHE A 154 18.53 12.60 -9.71
CA PHE A 154 18.40 13.70 -8.76
C PHE A 154 19.57 14.69 -8.86
N GLU A 155 20.79 14.19 -9.03
CA GLU A 155 21.98 15.02 -9.21
C GLU A 155 21.89 15.91 -10.47
N ARG A 156 21.54 15.32 -11.62
CA ARG A 156 21.35 16.09 -12.88
C ARG A 156 20.26 17.15 -12.79
N LEU A 157 19.26 16.94 -11.94
CA LEU A 157 18.19 17.90 -11.72
C LEU A 157 18.52 18.93 -10.63
N GLY A 158 19.69 18.80 -9.96
CA GLY A 158 20.07 19.64 -8.82
C GLY A 158 19.22 19.39 -7.56
N GLU A 159 18.68 18.17 -7.41
CA GLU A 159 17.71 17.81 -6.36
C GLU A 159 18.28 16.76 -5.38
N THR A 160 19.59 16.77 -5.15
CA THR A 160 20.26 15.82 -4.25
C THR A 160 19.73 15.92 -2.82
N GLU A 161 19.40 17.13 -2.34
CA GLU A 161 18.82 17.31 -1.02
C GLU A 161 17.42 16.67 -0.92
N LEU A 162 16.61 16.78 -1.96
CA LEU A 162 15.29 16.16 -2.02
C LEU A 162 15.37 14.62 -1.95
N LEU A 163 16.40 14.04 -2.58
CA LEU A 163 16.67 12.61 -2.46
C LEU A 163 17.05 12.24 -1.02
N ASN A 164 17.92 13.02 -0.37
CA ASN A 164 18.30 12.81 1.03
C ASN A 164 17.08 12.85 1.94
N GLU A 165 16.22 13.86 1.79
CA GLU A 165 15.02 14.05 2.58
C GLU A 165 14.08 12.83 2.51
N PHE A 166 13.71 12.40 1.31
CA PHE A 166 12.66 11.40 1.12
C PHE A 166 13.15 9.97 0.90
N MET A 167 14.45 9.72 0.95
CA MET A 167 14.98 8.35 0.83
C MET A 167 15.90 7.94 1.97
N LEU A 168 16.63 8.86 2.60
CA LEU A 168 17.70 8.49 3.52
C LEU A 168 17.42 8.88 4.97
N LEU A 169 16.71 9.98 5.21
CA LEU A 169 16.42 10.43 6.57
C LEU A 169 15.50 9.46 7.31
N SER A 170 15.47 9.60 8.63
CA SER A 170 14.38 9.11 9.45
C SER A 170 13.13 9.96 9.26
N ALA A 171 11.95 9.42 9.59
CA ALA A 171 10.70 10.19 9.58
C ALA A 171 10.77 11.38 10.54
N GLN A 172 11.38 11.18 11.71
CA GLN A 172 11.59 12.24 12.70
C GLN A 172 12.42 13.38 12.10
N ASP A 173 13.62 13.08 11.56
CA ASP A 173 14.51 14.10 10.99
C ASP A 173 13.84 14.84 9.82
N LEU A 174 13.08 14.13 8.97
CA LEU A 174 12.33 14.75 7.88
C LEU A 174 11.31 15.74 8.41
N LEU A 175 10.46 15.32 9.35
CA LEU A 175 9.35 16.15 9.83
C LEU A 175 9.82 17.31 10.72
N ASP A 176 10.90 17.15 11.45
CA ASP A 176 11.51 18.22 12.26
C ASP A 176 12.08 19.36 11.41
N ARG A 177 12.43 19.12 10.16
CA ARG A 177 12.86 20.18 9.22
C ARG A 177 11.72 21.12 8.83
N TYR A 178 10.47 20.62 8.84
CA TYR A 178 9.33 21.36 8.31
C TYR A 178 8.38 21.85 9.39
N PHE A 179 8.16 21.09 10.48
CA PHE A 179 7.07 21.34 11.41
C PHE A 179 7.56 21.56 12.83
N VAL A 180 6.84 22.43 13.56
CA VAL A 180 7.10 22.72 14.98
C VAL A 180 6.08 22.03 15.89
N SER A 181 4.81 21.89 15.45
CA SER A 181 3.76 21.26 16.25
C SER A 181 4.03 19.77 16.47
N PRO A 182 4.18 19.31 17.74
CA PRO A 182 4.34 17.88 18.01
C PRO A 182 3.16 17.04 17.50
N ARG A 183 1.94 17.56 17.60
CA ARG A 183 0.72 16.88 17.17
C ARG A 183 0.68 16.68 15.66
N LEU A 184 1.01 17.72 14.88
CA LEU A 184 1.08 17.60 13.42
C LEU A 184 2.17 16.60 13.00
N LYS A 185 3.37 16.69 13.60
CA LYS A 185 4.45 15.74 13.33
C LYS A 185 4.03 14.30 13.64
N ALA A 186 3.40 14.07 14.78
CA ALA A 186 2.95 12.73 15.17
C ALA A 186 1.90 12.16 14.20
N TYR A 187 0.95 12.96 13.74
CA TYR A 187 0.00 12.54 12.70
C TYR A 187 0.71 12.21 11.39
N MET A 188 1.60 13.08 10.93
CA MET A 188 2.34 12.88 9.67
C MET A 188 3.26 11.65 9.74
N THR A 189 3.79 11.33 10.92
CA THR A 189 4.64 10.14 11.15
C THR A 189 3.93 8.83 10.79
N PHE A 190 2.60 8.77 10.92
CA PHE A 190 1.84 7.52 10.70
C PHE A 190 2.18 6.85 9.36
N LEU A 191 2.23 7.59 8.26
CA LEU A 191 2.53 7.02 6.94
C LEU A 191 3.90 6.36 6.86
N SER A 192 4.87 6.84 7.66
CA SER A 192 6.20 6.24 7.76
C SER A 192 6.22 4.94 8.57
N MET A 193 5.21 4.71 9.39
CA MET A 193 5.11 3.52 10.26
C MET A 193 4.33 2.37 9.61
N VAL A 194 3.72 2.60 8.46
CA VAL A 194 2.95 1.55 7.76
C VAL A 194 3.86 0.39 7.38
N SER A 195 3.62 -0.77 7.97
CA SER A 195 4.41 -2.01 7.79
C SER A 195 5.92 -1.83 8.03
N THR A 196 6.28 -0.94 8.95
CA THR A 196 7.67 -0.62 9.28
C THR A 196 8.15 -1.45 10.48
N TRP A 197 9.40 -1.93 10.40
CA TRP A 197 10.12 -2.48 11.52
C TRP A 197 11.02 -1.40 12.11
N GLY A 198 10.60 -0.82 13.22
CA GLY A 198 11.28 0.27 13.90
C GLY A 198 10.37 1.45 14.23
N GLY A 199 10.94 2.54 14.72
CA GLY A 199 10.26 3.77 15.12
C GLY A 199 10.58 4.95 14.19
N PRO A 200 10.03 6.14 14.49
CA PRO A 200 10.24 7.37 13.72
C PRO A 200 11.70 7.76 13.53
N GLN A 201 12.58 7.40 14.47
CA GLN A 201 14.02 7.69 14.43
C GLN A 201 14.82 6.67 13.61
N THR A 202 14.19 5.59 13.14
CA THR A 202 14.88 4.60 12.31
C THR A 202 15.27 5.21 10.97
N PRO A 203 16.55 5.15 10.55
CA PRO A 203 16.99 5.64 9.25
C PRO A 203 16.17 5.04 8.09
N THR A 204 15.96 5.81 7.04
CA THR A 204 15.18 5.45 5.84
C THR A 204 13.66 5.34 6.03
N THR A 205 13.12 5.62 7.21
CA THR A 205 11.65 5.65 7.38
C THR A 205 10.99 6.81 6.66
N ALA A 206 11.72 7.88 6.34
CA ALA A 206 11.29 8.92 5.40
C ALA A 206 10.97 8.35 4.00
N HIS A 207 11.67 7.27 3.57
CA HIS A 207 11.36 6.59 2.31
C HIS A 207 9.96 5.95 2.32
N VAL A 208 9.52 5.41 3.45
CA VAL A 208 8.16 4.85 3.57
C VAL A 208 7.12 5.95 3.34
N TYR A 209 7.35 7.14 3.93
CA TYR A 209 6.52 8.32 3.68
C TYR A 209 6.54 8.71 2.19
N GLY A 210 7.73 8.88 1.62
CA GLY A 210 7.91 9.22 0.20
C GLY A 210 7.28 8.19 -0.74
N TYR A 211 7.33 6.90 -0.40
CA TYR A 211 6.68 5.84 -1.16
C TYR A 211 5.15 5.98 -1.17
N HIS A 212 4.53 6.25 -0.02
CA HIS A 212 3.08 6.49 0.05
C HIS A 212 2.67 7.79 -0.65
N ALA A 213 3.59 8.74 -0.78
CA ALA A 213 3.36 9.97 -1.53
C ALA A 213 3.21 9.77 -3.05
N PHE A 214 3.57 8.61 -3.60
CA PHE A 214 3.21 8.27 -4.99
C PHE A 214 1.71 8.09 -5.19
N GLY A 215 0.94 8.13 -4.08
CA GLY A 215 -0.50 8.02 -4.08
C GLY A 215 -1.17 9.12 -4.89
N GLN A 216 -2.18 8.70 -5.64
CA GLN A 216 -3.08 9.60 -6.36
C GLN A 216 -4.43 8.92 -6.55
N PHE A 217 -5.46 9.72 -6.63
CA PHE A 217 -6.79 9.28 -7.00
C PHE A 217 -7.37 10.26 -8.02
N GLU A 218 -7.88 9.75 -9.15
CA GLU A 218 -8.35 10.56 -10.28
C GLU A 218 -7.31 11.62 -10.73
N ASN A 219 -6.04 11.22 -10.80
CA ASN A 219 -4.90 12.09 -11.13
C ASN A 219 -4.66 13.26 -10.15
N VAL A 220 -5.26 13.23 -8.96
CA VAL A 220 -5.01 14.21 -7.90
C VAL A 220 -4.03 13.63 -6.90
N PHE A 221 -2.85 14.24 -6.81
CA PHE A 221 -1.78 13.86 -5.90
C PHE A 221 -2.22 13.92 -4.43
N GLY A 222 -1.89 12.88 -3.66
CA GLY A 222 -2.21 12.78 -2.24
C GLY A 222 -3.68 12.50 -1.90
N ARG A 223 -4.56 12.43 -2.92
CA ARG A 223 -5.97 12.06 -2.73
C ARG A 223 -6.12 10.54 -2.72
N TRP A 224 -7.09 10.05 -1.96
CA TRP A 224 -7.50 8.65 -1.96
C TRP A 224 -9.02 8.51 -2.07
N GLY A 225 -9.47 7.32 -2.38
CA GLY A 225 -10.88 6.96 -2.48
C GLY A 225 -11.19 5.62 -1.85
N ILE A 226 -12.47 5.29 -1.84
CA ILE A 226 -13.05 4.04 -1.34
C ILE A 226 -13.76 3.36 -2.50
N PRO A 227 -13.33 2.15 -2.92
CA PRO A 227 -14.08 1.37 -3.89
C PRO A 227 -15.44 0.96 -3.31
N VAL A 228 -16.50 1.11 -4.09
CA VAL A 228 -17.86 0.70 -3.70
C VAL A 228 -17.91 -0.82 -3.51
N GLY A 229 -18.30 -1.27 -2.32
CA GLY A 229 -18.23 -2.68 -1.91
C GLY A 229 -16.88 -3.08 -1.32
N GLY A 230 -16.00 -2.12 -1.04
CA GLY A 230 -14.67 -2.34 -0.46
C GLY A 230 -13.58 -2.63 -1.49
N MET A 231 -12.37 -2.86 -1.00
CA MET A 231 -11.16 -3.02 -1.83
C MET A 231 -11.25 -4.22 -2.78
N GLY A 232 -12.02 -5.25 -2.44
CA GLY A 232 -12.26 -6.40 -3.31
C GLY A 232 -12.92 -6.05 -4.64
N ALA A 233 -13.59 -4.90 -4.76
CA ALA A 233 -14.15 -4.42 -6.03
C ALA A 233 -13.04 -4.20 -7.09
N ILE A 234 -11.82 -3.80 -6.68
CA ILE A 234 -10.67 -3.67 -7.58
C ILE A 234 -10.32 -5.03 -8.19
N THR A 235 -10.15 -6.04 -7.34
CA THR A 235 -9.73 -7.38 -7.79
C THR A 235 -10.85 -8.13 -8.51
N ALA A 236 -12.10 -7.90 -8.15
CA ALA A 236 -13.24 -8.41 -8.89
C ALA A 236 -13.32 -7.79 -10.31
N ALA A 237 -13.06 -6.50 -10.46
CA ALA A 237 -12.99 -5.86 -11.78
C ALA A 237 -11.81 -6.40 -12.60
N LEU A 238 -10.65 -6.57 -11.98
CA LEU A 238 -9.46 -7.16 -12.62
C LEU A 238 -9.71 -8.62 -13.05
N SER A 239 -10.39 -9.43 -12.23
CA SER A 239 -10.73 -10.82 -12.58
C SER A 239 -11.67 -10.87 -13.76
N ARG A 240 -12.76 -10.09 -13.74
CA ARG A 240 -13.70 -9.99 -14.87
C ARG A 240 -13.00 -9.53 -16.15
N GLY A 241 -12.08 -8.55 -16.05
CA GLY A 241 -11.28 -8.10 -17.19
C GLY A 241 -10.39 -9.20 -17.74
N ALA A 242 -9.65 -9.91 -16.90
CA ALA A 242 -8.79 -11.01 -17.30
C ALA A 242 -9.56 -12.13 -18.02
N GLU A 243 -10.72 -12.52 -17.46
CA GLU A 243 -11.61 -13.52 -18.08
C GLU A 243 -12.20 -13.05 -19.42
N ALA A 244 -12.61 -11.77 -19.50
CA ALA A 244 -13.11 -11.17 -20.75
C ALA A 244 -12.05 -11.13 -21.85
N PHE A 245 -10.77 -11.05 -21.50
CA PHE A 245 -9.65 -11.14 -22.44
C PHE A 245 -9.15 -12.58 -22.66
N GLY A 246 -9.85 -13.59 -22.12
CA GLY A 246 -9.59 -15.01 -22.38
C GLY A 246 -8.67 -15.70 -21.38
N SER A 247 -8.33 -15.07 -20.25
CA SER A 247 -7.66 -15.78 -19.16
C SER A 247 -8.58 -16.76 -18.44
N VAL A 248 -8.02 -17.85 -17.96
CA VAL A 248 -8.71 -18.79 -17.04
C VAL A 248 -8.29 -18.45 -15.61
N VAL A 249 -9.24 -18.13 -14.74
CA VAL A 249 -8.98 -17.91 -13.32
C VAL A 249 -9.56 -19.08 -12.52
N ARG A 250 -8.69 -19.79 -11.80
CA ARG A 250 -9.05 -20.96 -10.98
C ARG A 250 -8.82 -20.67 -9.51
N THR A 251 -9.85 -20.70 -8.72
CA THR A 251 -9.81 -20.69 -7.25
C THR A 251 -9.72 -22.12 -6.70
N CYS A 252 -9.40 -22.28 -5.42
CA CYS A 252 -9.14 -23.56 -4.76
C CYS A 252 -8.07 -24.38 -5.50
N ALA A 253 -7.11 -23.72 -6.14
CA ALA A 253 -6.05 -24.30 -6.97
C ALA A 253 -4.68 -23.96 -6.39
N SER A 254 -4.38 -24.49 -5.20
CA SER A 254 -3.11 -24.25 -4.51
C SER A 254 -1.96 -24.91 -5.25
N VAL A 255 -0.92 -24.12 -5.57
CA VAL A 255 0.31 -24.61 -6.18
C VAL A 255 1.24 -25.17 -5.12
N GLU A 256 1.66 -26.42 -5.30
CA GLU A 256 2.61 -27.11 -4.43
C GLU A 256 4.05 -26.93 -4.91
N GLU A 257 4.28 -26.93 -6.23
CA GLU A 257 5.61 -26.91 -6.82
C GLU A 257 5.65 -26.21 -8.18
N ILE A 258 6.72 -25.47 -8.43
CA ILE A 258 7.08 -24.96 -9.76
C ILE A 258 7.94 -26.03 -10.44
N LEU A 259 7.46 -26.57 -11.55
CA LEU A 259 8.18 -27.60 -12.30
C LEU A 259 9.34 -26.96 -13.07
N VAL A 260 10.56 -27.47 -12.84
CA VAL A 260 11.78 -27.00 -13.53
C VAL A 260 12.37 -28.16 -14.35
N ARG A 261 12.52 -27.93 -15.65
CA ARG A 261 13.10 -28.90 -16.60
C ARG A 261 14.25 -28.23 -17.34
N GLY A 262 15.46 -28.81 -17.27
CA GLY A 262 16.64 -28.25 -17.93
C GLY A 262 17.00 -26.81 -17.49
N GLY A 263 16.78 -26.46 -16.21
CA GLY A 263 17.03 -25.12 -15.66
C GLY A 263 15.94 -24.09 -15.96
N ARG A 264 14.84 -24.47 -16.63
CA ARG A 264 13.75 -23.60 -17.05
C ARG A 264 12.43 -24.00 -16.37
N ALA A 265 11.64 -23.04 -15.94
CA ALA A 265 10.27 -23.26 -15.52
C ALA A 265 9.44 -23.84 -16.69
N ALA A 266 8.69 -24.89 -16.41
CA ALA A 266 7.93 -25.65 -17.41
C ALA A 266 6.46 -25.85 -17.05
N GLY A 267 6.01 -25.22 -15.96
CA GLY A 267 4.65 -25.31 -15.44
C GLY A 267 4.63 -25.43 -13.93
N VAL A 268 3.51 -25.89 -13.39
CA VAL A 268 3.29 -26.07 -11.95
C VAL A 268 2.62 -27.39 -11.66
N ARG A 269 2.78 -27.87 -10.42
CA ARG A 269 1.99 -28.95 -9.83
C ARG A 269 1.09 -28.35 -8.75
N LEU A 270 -0.18 -28.71 -8.78
CA LEU A 270 -1.13 -28.35 -7.73
C LEU A 270 -1.08 -29.35 -6.56
N VAL A 271 -1.50 -28.90 -5.40
CA VAL A 271 -1.88 -29.81 -4.30
C VAL A 271 -2.92 -30.78 -4.83
N GLY A 272 -2.67 -32.09 -4.68
CA GLY A 272 -3.52 -33.13 -5.30
C GLY A 272 -2.95 -33.72 -6.59
N GLY A 273 -1.80 -33.20 -7.08
CA GLY A 273 -0.99 -33.82 -8.12
C GLY A 273 -1.31 -33.40 -9.56
N GLU A 274 -2.34 -32.59 -9.80
CA GLU A 274 -2.63 -32.04 -11.14
C GLU A 274 -1.42 -31.24 -11.65
N VAL A 275 -1.02 -31.49 -12.89
CA VAL A 275 0.06 -30.78 -13.57
C VAL A 275 -0.49 -29.88 -14.66
N ILE A 276 -0.05 -28.61 -14.64
CA ILE A 276 -0.35 -27.62 -15.67
C ILE A 276 0.96 -27.18 -16.29
N ASP A 277 1.17 -27.52 -17.55
CA ASP A 277 2.36 -27.12 -18.30
C ASP A 277 2.28 -25.65 -18.76
N ALA A 278 3.41 -24.96 -18.76
CA ALA A 278 3.49 -23.57 -19.23
C ALA A 278 4.87 -23.24 -19.79
N ASP A 279 4.93 -22.30 -20.73
CA ASP A 279 6.21 -21.79 -21.24
C ASP A 279 6.85 -20.78 -20.28
N ILE A 280 6.00 -20.05 -19.55
CA ILE A 280 6.34 -19.04 -18.55
C ILE A 280 5.56 -19.30 -17.26
N VAL A 281 6.21 -19.17 -16.12
CA VAL A 281 5.57 -19.14 -14.81
C VAL A 281 5.82 -17.78 -14.17
N MET A 282 4.75 -17.12 -13.71
CA MET A 282 4.85 -15.90 -12.93
C MET A 282 4.36 -16.14 -11.51
N SER A 283 5.04 -15.60 -10.52
CA SER A 283 4.63 -15.74 -9.12
C SER A 283 4.28 -14.39 -8.52
N ASN A 284 3.02 -14.28 -8.05
CA ASN A 284 2.54 -13.18 -7.23
C ASN A 284 2.77 -13.44 -5.73
N ALA A 285 3.22 -14.63 -5.36
CA ALA A 285 3.62 -14.93 -3.99
C ALA A 285 4.94 -14.24 -3.62
N ALA A 286 5.14 -14.04 -2.31
CA ALA A 286 6.37 -13.44 -1.80
C ALA A 286 7.63 -14.22 -2.26
N PRO A 287 8.79 -13.55 -2.42
CA PRO A 287 10.03 -14.21 -2.83
C PRO A 287 10.42 -15.37 -1.92
N THR A 288 10.17 -15.29 -0.62
CA THR A 288 10.39 -16.36 0.37
C THR A 288 9.56 -17.61 0.06
N VAL A 289 8.36 -17.45 -0.49
CA VAL A 289 7.47 -18.53 -0.89
C VAL A 289 7.86 -19.02 -2.30
N ALA A 290 7.88 -18.13 -3.28
CA ALA A 290 8.13 -18.48 -4.66
C ALA A 290 9.47 -19.22 -4.85
N LEU A 291 10.57 -18.61 -4.37
CA LEU A 291 11.93 -19.12 -4.55
C LEU A 291 12.38 -20.03 -3.40
N GLY A 292 11.89 -19.75 -2.18
CA GLY A 292 12.27 -20.52 -1.00
C GLY A 292 11.55 -21.86 -0.87
N LYS A 293 10.25 -21.90 -1.23
CA LYS A 293 9.38 -23.06 -1.01
C LYS A 293 8.95 -23.76 -2.31
N LEU A 294 8.44 -22.99 -3.31
CA LEU A 294 7.82 -23.57 -4.52
C LEU A 294 8.84 -24.06 -5.58
N VAL A 295 10.01 -23.42 -5.69
CA VAL A 295 11.07 -23.91 -6.57
C VAL A 295 11.73 -25.14 -5.94
N PRO A 296 11.85 -26.29 -6.64
CA PRO A 296 12.44 -27.51 -6.09
C PRO A 296 13.92 -27.34 -5.73
N ALA A 297 14.40 -28.16 -4.78
CA ALA A 297 15.81 -28.17 -4.40
C ALA A 297 16.68 -28.53 -5.61
N GLY A 298 17.85 -27.88 -5.75
CA GLY A 298 18.76 -28.10 -6.88
C GLY A 298 18.39 -27.40 -8.18
N ALA A 299 17.18 -26.81 -8.30
CA ALA A 299 16.76 -26.08 -9.51
C ALA A 299 17.40 -24.69 -9.63
N MET A 300 17.97 -24.17 -8.55
CA MET A 300 18.78 -22.95 -8.51
C MET A 300 19.91 -23.11 -7.49
N LYS A 301 20.91 -22.21 -7.53
CA LYS A 301 22.02 -22.27 -6.57
C LYS A 301 21.51 -22.09 -5.13
N ASP A 302 22.07 -22.86 -4.20
CA ASP A 302 21.69 -22.85 -2.78
C ASP A 302 21.87 -21.46 -2.14
N GLU A 303 22.90 -20.71 -2.56
CA GLU A 303 23.12 -19.34 -2.09
C GLU A 303 21.94 -18.41 -2.39
N TRP A 304 21.32 -18.52 -3.57
CA TRP A 304 20.16 -17.72 -3.96
C TRP A 304 18.89 -18.14 -3.23
N ARG A 305 18.70 -19.46 -3.01
CA ARG A 305 17.61 -19.96 -2.17
C ARG A 305 17.74 -19.43 -0.73
N LYS A 306 18.94 -19.53 -0.15
CA LYS A 306 19.20 -18.98 1.19
C LYS A 306 18.98 -17.48 1.24
N ALA A 307 19.37 -16.73 0.21
CA ALA A 307 19.11 -15.30 0.12
C ALA A 307 17.61 -14.99 0.05
N ALA A 308 16.83 -15.75 -0.72
CA ALA A 308 15.37 -15.61 -0.78
C ALA A 308 14.72 -15.89 0.58
N LEU A 309 15.12 -16.95 1.27
CA LEU A 309 14.60 -17.29 2.61
C LEU A 309 15.00 -16.28 3.70
N ARG A 310 16.10 -15.54 3.51
CA ARG A 310 16.56 -14.46 4.41
C ARG A 310 15.97 -13.09 4.07
N THR A 311 15.10 -13.01 3.06
CA THR A 311 14.40 -11.75 2.77
C THR A 311 13.75 -11.23 4.04
N ASP A 312 14.02 -9.96 4.39
CA ASP A 312 13.44 -9.34 5.57
C ASP A 312 11.93 -9.15 5.34
N VAL A 313 11.13 -9.84 6.12
CA VAL A 313 9.66 -9.80 6.08
C VAL A 313 9.07 -9.15 7.34
N ARG A 314 9.90 -8.51 8.17
CA ARG A 314 9.46 -7.80 9.38
C ARG A 314 8.66 -6.54 9.02
N GLY A 315 7.84 -6.07 9.94
CA GLY A 315 6.94 -4.93 9.77
C GLY A 315 5.49 -5.41 9.64
N SER A 316 5.00 -6.10 10.67
CA SER A 316 3.64 -6.62 10.71
C SER A 316 2.65 -5.62 11.28
N MET A 317 1.38 -5.86 10.99
CA MET A 317 0.24 -5.05 11.45
C MET A 317 -0.95 -5.97 11.71
N ALA A 318 -1.97 -5.44 12.38
CA ALA A 318 -3.24 -6.15 12.57
C ALA A 318 -4.43 -5.25 12.21
N ARG A 319 -5.57 -5.89 11.92
CA ARG A 319 -6.86 -5.24 11.65
C ARG A 319 -7.91 -5.75 12.60
N ILE A 320 -8.77 -4.85 13.10
CA ILE A 320 -9.98 -5.18 13.83
C ILE A 320 -11.16 -4.64 13.06
N HIS A 321 -12.09 -5.51 12.69
CA HIS A 321 -13.32 -5.21 11.98
C HIS A 321 -14.45 -5.18 13.01
N VAL A 322 -15.11 -4.04 13.19
CA VAL A 322 -16.12 -3.84 14.22
C VAL A 322 -17.42 -3.38 13.58
N LEU A 323 -18.47 -4.15 13.72
CA LEU A 323 -19.83 -3.77 13.32
C LEU A 323 -20.51 -3.05 14.47
N LEU A 324 -21.06 -1.88 14.20
CA LEU A 324 -21.66 -0.98 15.17
C LEU A 324 -23.13 -0.72 14.82
N ASP A 325 -23.98 -0.44 15.83
CA ASP A 325 -25.33 0.08 15.67
C ASP A 325 -25.44 1.58 15.97
N GLU A 326 -24.32 2.23 16.32
CA GLU A 326 -24.21 3.67 16.50
C GLU A 326 -22.84 4.16 15.99
N LEU A 327 -22.80 5.40 15.45
CA LEU A 327 -21.52 6.05 15.09
C LEU A 327 -20.72 6.45 16.33
N PRO A 328 -19.37 6.44 16.27
CA PRO A 328 -18.56 6.94 17.37
C PRO A 328 -18.81 8.43 17.62
N HIS A 329 -19.16 8.78 18.85
CA HIS A 329 -19.18 10.17 19.32
C HIS A 329 -17.78 10.55 19.75
N TYR A 330 -16.98 11.02 18.80
CA TYR A 330 -15.62 11.42 19.10
C TYR A 330 -15.57 12.64 20.00
N LYS A 331 -14.75 12.59 21.05
CA LYS A 331 -14.46 13.74 21.90
C LYS A 331 -14.03 14.94 21.03
N GLY A 332 -14.51 16.14 21.37
CA GLY A 332 -14.24 17.37 20.62
C GLY A 332 -15.18 17.63 19.44
N PHE A 333 -16.14 16.72 19.19
CA PHE A 333 -17.20 16.90 18.19
C PHE A 333 -18.58 16.76 18.82
N GLU A 334 -19.58 17.43 18.22
CA GLU A 334 -20.96 17.19 18.56
C GLU A 334 -21.39 15.77 18.16
N PRO A 335 -22.23 15.08 18.97
CA PRO A 335 -22.76 13.77 18.63
C PRO A 335 -23.53 13.76 17.31
N GLY A 336 -23.44 12.63 16.59
CA GLY A 336 -24.15 12.40 15.33
C GLY A 336 -23.24 12.39 14.11
N PRO A 337 -23.81 12.11 12.92
CA PRO A 337 -23.07 12.07 11.66
C PRO A 337 -22.39 13.38 11.33
N GLY A 338 -21.13 13.34 10.90
CA GLY A 338 -20.37 14.52 10.55
C GLY A 338 -19.08 14.22 9.77
N PRO A 339 -18.37 15.26 9.35
CA PRO A 339 -17.17 15.13 8.53
C PRO A 339 -16.04 14.32 9.20
N GLN A 340 -16.03 14.27 10.54
CA GLN A 340 -15.09 13.48 11.32
C GLN A 340 -15.18 11.96 11.07
N HIS A 341 -16.26 11.46 10.48
CA HIS A 341 -16.45 10.05 10.15
C HIS A 341 -16.02 9.69 8.73
N LEU A 342 -15.72 10.67 7.89
CA LEU A 342 -15.39 10.44 6.47
C LEU A 342 -13.91 10.16 6.23
N GLY A 343 -13.03 10.76 7.04
CA GLY A 343 -11.60 10.70 6.84
C GLY A 343 -10.93 9.43 7.38
N HIS A 344 -9.74 9.16 6.88
CA HIS A 344 -8.80 8.23 7.51
C HIS A 344 -8.34 8.85 8.84
N THR A 345 -8.74 8.26 9.94
CA THR A 345 -8.55 8.82 11.27
C THR A 345 -7.35 8.19 11.96
N ILE A 346 -6.48 9.01 12.53
CA ILE A 346 -5.37 8.57 13.38
C ILE A 346 -5.64 9.04 14.81
N LEU A 347 -5.68 8.09 15.73
CA LEU A 347 -5.94 8.32 17.15
C LEU A 347 -4.68 8.05 17.96
N ASN A 348 -4.50 8.84 19.02
CA ASN A 348 -3.45 8.64 20.03
C ASN A 348 -2.02 8.74 19.47
N ALA A 349 -1.82 9.45 18.36
CA ALA A 349 -0.51 9.64 17.75
C ALA A 349 0.34 10.60 18.59
N THR A 350 1.44 10.08 19.15
CA THR A 350 2.52 10.84 19.78
C THR A 350 3.87 10.24 19.40
N ALA A 351 4.95 11.02 19.49
CA ALA A 351 6.30 10.50 19.24
C ALA A 351 6.64 9.36 20.20
N GLU A 352 6.23 9.51 21.45
CA GLU A 352 6.46 8.54 22.52
C GLU A 352 5.76 7.21 22.24
N ASN A 353 4.50 7.25 21.81
CA ASN A 353 3.72 6.04 21.50
C ASN A 353 4.32 5.26 20.31
N TYR A 354 4.80 5.94 19.27
CA TYR A 354 5.48 5.27 18.16
C TYR A 354 6.80 4.63 18.56
N GLU A 355 7.61 5.30 19.39
CA GLU A 355 8.88 4.72 19.86
C GLU A 355 8.64 3.58 20.86
N ALA A 356 7.65 3.71 21.75
CA ALA A 356 7.25 2.64 22.65
C ALA A 356 6.75 1.40 21.88
N ALA A 357 5.96 1.61 20.81
CA ALA A 357 5.52 0.52 19.94
C ALA A 357 6.71 -0.15 19.22
N ALA A 358 7.68 0.63 18.72
CA ALA A 358 8.88 0.10 18.08
C ALA A 358 9.76 -0.70 19.06
N GLU A 359 9.89 -0.24 20.31
CA GLU A 359 10.63 -0.97 21.34
C GLU A 359 9.93 -2.27 21.74
N ALA A 360 8.61 -2.23 21.94
CA ALA A 360 7.81 -3.41 22.22
C ALA A 360 7.89 -4.43 21.05
N GLN A 361 7.78 -3.95 19.79
CA GLN A 361 7.93 -4.78 18.59
C GLN A 361 9.27 -5.54 18.58
N ARG A 362 10.39 -4.86 18.91
CA ARG A 362 11.73 -5.49 18.96
C ARG A 362 11.83 -6.58 20.02
N ARG A 363 11.10 -6.44 21.11
CA ARG A 363 11.08 -7.41 22.24
C ARG A 363 10.06 -8.54 22.05
N GLY A 364 9.25 -8.50 21.00
CA GLY A 364 8.14 -9.45 20.84
C GLY A 364 7.00 -9.19 21.84
N GLN A 365 6.82 -7.95 22.26
CA GLN A 365 5.82 -7.52 23.23
C GLN A 365 4.81 -6.56 22.59
N PHE A 366 3.69 -6.33 23.26
CA PHE A 366 2.74 -5.28 22.91
C PHE A 366 3.06 -4.00 23.69
N PRO A 367 2.95 -2.81 23.09
CA PRO A 367 3.09 -1.56 23.84
C PRO A 367 1.96 -1.42 24.87
N ASP A 368 2.14 -0.55 25.85
CA ASP A 368 1.10 -0.26 26.84
C ASP A 368 -0.06 0.50 26.21
N ASP A 369 0.22 1.36 25.26
CA ASP A 369 -0.77 2.16 24.53
C ASP A 369 -0.58 2.05 23.02
N PHE A 370 -1.65 2.28 22.24
CA PHE A 370 -1.66 2.06 20.80
C PHE A 370 -1.90 3.34 20.03
N VAL A 371 -1.14 3.55 18.96
CA VAL A 371 -1.55 4.43 17.87
C VAL A 371 -2.48 3.63 16.97
N ILE A 372 -3.69 4.13 16.79
CA ILE A 372 -4.75 3.44 16.06
C ILE A 372 -5.11 4.23 14.80
N GLU A 373 -5.11 3.56 13.64
CA GLU A 373 -5.80 4.06 12.46
C GLU A 373 -7.24 3.56 12.45
N ALA A 374 -8.18 4.40 12.03
CA ALA A 374 -9.58 4.05 11.95
C ALA A 374 -10.22 4.56 10.66
N LEU A 375 -11.19 3.79 10.14
CA LEU A 375 -12.00 4.17 8.99
C LEU A 375 -13.42 3.65 9.16
N ILE A 376 -14.41 4.53 8.98
CA ILE A 376 -15.83 4.15 8.94
C ILE A 376 -16.25 4.07 7.47
N HIS A 377 -16.05 2.89 6.87
CA HIS A 377 -16.29 2.68 5.44
C HIS A 377 -17.74 3.00 5.05
N SER A 378 -18.70 2.60 5.89
CA SER A 378 -20.12 2.86 5.69
C SER A 378 -20.52 4.33 5.70
N ALA A 379 -19.69 5.23 6.24
CA ALA A 379 -19.94 6.67 6.19
C ALA A 379 -19.81 7.23 4.77
N THR A 380 -19.00 6.58 3.92
CA THR A 380 -18.82 6.96 2.51
C THR A 380 -19.57 6.02 1.56
N ASP A 381 -19.58 4.72 1.86
CA ASP A 381 -20.30 3.69 1.10
C ASP A 381 -21.27 2.91 2.00
N PRO A 382 -22.52 3.35 2.10
CA PRO A 382 -23.51 2.70 2.97
C PRO A 382 -23.93 1.31 2.47
N SER A 383 -23.52 0.89 1.27
CA SER A 383 -23.88 -0.44 0.72
C SER A 383 -23.17 -1.60 1.42
N VAL A 384 -22.14 -1.33 2.23
CA VAL A 384 -21.33 -2.38 2.87
C VAL A 384 -21.95 -2.98 4.13
N CYS A 385 -23.04 -2.42 4.67
CA CYS A 385 -23.78 -2.96 5.80
C CYS A 385 -25.26 -2.59 5.74
N LYS A 386 -26.05 -3.12 6.69
CA LYS A 386 -27.50 -2.83 6.76
C LYS A 386 -27.74 -1.38 7.19
N PRO A 387 -28.87 -0.77 6.79
CA PRO A 387 -29.27 0.55 7.30
C PRO A 387 -29.30 0.59 8.84
N GLY A 388 -28.77 1.65 9.42
CA GLY A 388 -28.62 1.81 10.87
C GLY A 388 -27.42 1.08 11.48
N GLN A 389 -26.62 0.41 10.66
CA GLN A 389 -25.35 -0.19 11.08
C GLN A 389 -24.18 0.57 10.47
N HIS A 390 -23.02 0.45 11.10
CA HIS A 390 -21.79 1.09 10.66
C HIS A 390 -20.61 0.14 10.73
N THR A 391 -19.72 0.22 9.73
CA THR A 391 -18.48 -0.56 9.71
C THR A 391 -17.34 0.31 10.22
N LEU A 392 -16.73 -0.07 11.33
CA LEU A 392 -15.51 0.54 11.85
C LEU A 392 -14.34 -0.43 11.64
N LEU A 393 -13.37 -0.03 10.84
CA LEU A 393 -12.11 -0.74 10.67
C LEU A 393 -11.04 -0.06 11.52
N LEU A 394 -10.41 -0.79 12.42
CA LEU A 394 -9.24 -0.34 13.17
C LEU A 394 -7.98 -1.04 12.66
N GLY A 395 -6.87 -0.33 12.66
CA GLY A 395 -5.56 -0.87 12.33
C GLY A 395 -4.52 -0.44 13.35
N VAL A 396 -3.60 -1.36 13.65
CA VAL A 396 -2.46 -1.09 14.51
C VAL A 396 -1.20 -1.56 13.77
N GLN A 397 -0.25 -0.64 13.64
CA GLN A 397 1.05 -0.88 13.02
C GLN A 397 2.10 -1.28 14.08
N GLN A 398 3.33 -1.56 13.64
CA GLN A 398 4.48 -1.81 14.50
C GLN A 398 4.26 -2.98 15.49
N LEU A 399 3.60 -4.04 15.04
CA LEU A 399 3.36 -5.23 15.85
C LEU A 399 4.46 -6.29 15.65
N PRO A 400 4.82 -7.07 16.70
CA PRO A 400 5.68 -8.22 16.53
C PRO A 400 4.94 -9.36 15.83
N PHE A 401 5.58 -10.06 14.91
CA PHE A 401 5.07 -11.31 14.37
C PHE A 401 5.29 -12.47 15.34
N HIS A 402 6.52 -12.56 15.88
CA HIS A 402 6.88 -13.51 16.93
C HIS A 402 6.76 -12.84 18.30
N LEU A 403 5.95 -13.41 19.17
CA LEU A 403 5.79 -12.93 20.52
C LEU A 403 6.88 -13.50 21.42
N GLU A 404 7.28 -12.76 22.46
CA GLU A 404 8.22 -13.22 23.50
C GLU A 404 7.68 -14.46 24.21
N LYS A 405 6.36 -14.53 24.42
CA LYS A 405 5.67 -15.64 25.09
C LYS A 405 4.40 -15.98 24.32
N GLY A 406 4.16 -17.28 24.09
CA GLY A 406 3.00 -17.74 23.36
C GLY A 406 2.99 -17.33 21.88
N ASP A 407 1.82 -17.29 21.30
CA ASP A 407 1.60 -16.86 19.94
C ASP A 407 0.34 -15.97 19.80
N TRP A 408 0.05 -15.55 18.57
CA TRP A 408 -1.11 -14.70 18.30
C TRP A 408 -2.45 -15.39 18.53
N ASP A 409 -2.55 -16.71 18.37
CA ASP A 409 -3.79 -17.45 18.63
C ASP A 409 -4.17 -17.38 20.11
N GLU A 410 -3.17 -17.42 21.00
CA GLU A 410 -3.37 -17.30 22.45
C GLU A 410 -3.71 -15.86 22.89
N HIS A 411 -3.11 -14.85 22.25
CA HIS A 411 -3.15 -13.46 22.74
C HIS A 411 -4.11 -12.54 21.97
N LYS A 412 -4.62 -12.97 20.81
CA LYS A 412 -5.39 -12.14 19.88
C LYS A 412 -6.59 -11.45 20.52
N GLU A 413 -7.41 -12.17 21.28
CA GLU A 413 -8.62 -11.61 21.89
C GLU A 413 -8.28 -10.59 22.99
N ALA A 414 -7.35 -10.92 23.88
CA ALA A 414 -6.93 -10.01 24.94
C ALA A 414 -6.25 -8.74 24.37
N TRP A 415 -5.48 -8.88 23.29
CA TRP A 415 -4.91 -7.75 22.56
C TRP A 415 -6.00 -6.90 21.93
N THR A 416 -7.00 -7.52 21.29
CA THR A 416 -8.15 -6.83 20.70
C THR A 416 -8.90 -6.00 21.76
N ASP A 417 -9.15 -6.57 22.95
CA ASP A 417 -9.79 -5.86 24.05
C ASP A 417 -8.99 -4.60 24.46
N ARG A 418 -7.66 -4.71 24.56
CA ARG A 418 -6.80 -3.56 24.89
C ARG A 418 -6.87 -2.45 23.83
N VAL A 419 -6.88 -2.80 22.54
CA VAL A 419 -7.02 -1.82 21.45
C VAL A 419 -8.40 -1.16 21.51
N MET A 420 -9.46 -1.94 21.75
CA MET A 420 -10.82 -1.40 21.91
C MET A 420 -10.92 -0.48 23.14
N GLU A 421 -10.27 -0.81 24.25
CA GLU A 421 -10.21 0.05 25.44
C GLU A 421 -9.51 1.38 25.14
N THR A 422 -8.41 1.35 24.36
CA THR A 422 -7.78 2.58 23.86
C THR A 422 -8.76 3.38 23.02
N PHE A 423 -9.46 2.75 22.06
CA PHE A 423 -10.43 3.42 21.21
C PHE A 423 -11.60 4.05 21.98
N TYR A 424 -12.12 3.37 22.99
CA TYR A 424 -13.22 3.89 23.84
C TYR A 424 -12.85 5.15 24.62
N ARG A 425 -11.57 5.47 24.80
CA ARG A 425 -11.15 6.76 25.38
C ARG A 425 -11.51 7.94 24.49
N PHE A 426 -11.61 7.72 23.17
CA PHE A 426 -11.95 8.72 22.16
C PHE A 426 -13.44 8.74 21.83
N ALA A 427 -14.12 7.60 21.92
CA ALA A 427 -15.56 7.44 21.62
C ALA A 427 -16.24 6.57 22.71
N PRO A 428 -16.47 7.09 23.92
CA PRO A 428 -16.99 6.33 25.06
C PRO A 428 -18.38 5.72 24.83
N ASN A 429 -19.19 6.34 23.95
CA ASN A 429 -20.54 5.85 23.62
C ASN A 429 -20.50 4.42 23.05
N LEU A 430 -19.42 4.01 22.38
CA LEU A 430 -19.39 2.70 21.73
C LEU A 430 -19.31 1.51 22.69
N ARG A 431 -19.12 1.76 24.00
CA ARG A 431 -19.32 0.69 24.99
C ARG A 431 -20.79 0.26 25.00
N GLY A 432 -21.06 -0.93 24.51
CA GLY A 432 -22.42 -1.47 24.38
C GLY A 432 -23.05 -1.33 23.00
N HIS A 433 -22.39 -0.65 22.04
CA HIS A 433 -22.83 -0.46 20.65
C HIS A 433 -22.05 -1.30 19.64
N VAL A 434 -21.33 -2.31 20.09
CA VAL A 434 -20.61 -3.28 19.25
C VAL A 434 -21.51 -4.49 19.01
N ILE A 435 -21.97 -4.66 17.78
CA ILE A 435 -22.79 -5.83 17.35
C ILE A 435 -21.89 -7.07 17.22
N GLY A 436 -20.70 -6.90 16.69
CA GLY A 436 -19.74 -7.97 16.48
C GLY A 436 -18.38 -7.45 16.05
N ARG A 437 -17.37 -8.28 16.20
CA ARG A 437 -16.01 -7.95 15.81
C ARG A 437 -15.26 -9.17 15.28
N ASN A 438 -14.24 -8.93 14.47
CA ASN A 438 -13.29 -9.92 13.99
C ASN A 438 -11.89 -9.30 13.95
N THR A 439 -10.89 -10.04 14.37
CA THR A 439 -9.49 -9.60 14.35
C THR A 439 -8.68 -10.44 13.36
N VAL A 440 -7.99 -9.76 12.47
CA VAL A 440 -6.98 -10.34 11.57
C VAL A 440 -5.61 -9.99 12.13
N SER A 441 -4.99 -10.93 12.80
CA SER A 441 -3.67 -10.81 13.42
C SER A 441 -2.54 -10.91 12.37
N PRO A 442 -1.28 -10.58 12.73
CA PRO A 442 -0.13 -10.86 11.87
C PRO A 442 -0.04 -12.33 11.42
N LEU A 443 -0.39 -13.26 12.30
CA LEU A 443 -0.39 -14.69 12.01
C LEU A 443 -1.51 -15.06 11.02
N ASP A 444 -2.70 -14.44 11.15
CA ASP A 444 -3.78 -14.60 10.18
C ASP A 444 -3.41 -14.01 8.80
N LEU A 445 -2.67 -12.91 8.77
CA LEU A 445 -2.15 -12.35 7.51
C LEU A 445 -1.24 -13.34 6.78
N GLU A 446 -0.40 -14.06 7.51
CA GLU A 446 0.43 -15.10 6.90
C GLU A 446 -0.38 -16.31 6.48
N ARG A 447 -1.20 -16.88 7.38
CA ARG A 447 -1.92 -18.14 7.15
C ARG A 447 -3.02 -18.02 6.12
N THR A 448 -3.78 -16.93 6.16
CA THR A 448 -4.97 -16.74 5.32
C THR A 448 -4.65 -16.03 4.01
N TYR A 449 -3.80 -15.01 4.04
CA TYR A 449 -3.56 -14.15 2.88
C TYR A 449 -2.18 -14.38 2.24
N GLY A 450 -1.39 -15.32 2.77
CA GLY A 450 -0.08 -15.68 2.21
C GLY A 450 0.96 -14.55 2.32
N LEU A 451 0.90 -13.76 3.39
CA LEU A 451 1.81 -12.64 3.65
C LEU A 451 2.85 -13.02 4.71
N PRO A 452 4.04 -13.50 4.32
CA PRO A 452 5.05 -13.95 5.27
C PRO A 452 5.40 -12.88 6.30
N GLY A 453 5.47 -13.30 7.58
CA GLY A 453 5.72 -12.40 8.70
C GLY A 453 4.61 -11.36 8.94
N GLY A 454 3.42 -11.54 8.36
CA GLY A 454 2.34 -10.55 8.42
C GLY A 454 2.66 -9.23 7.70
N ASN A 455 3.67 -9.22 6.81
CA ASN A 455 4.12 -8.01 6.11
C ASN A 455 3.31 -7.80 4.83
N ILE A 456 2.53 -6.70 4.78
CA ILE A 456 1.66 -6.37 3.65
C ILE A 456 2.41 -5.99 2.36
N PHE A 457 3.71 -5.71 2.43
CA PHE A 457 4.57 -5.47 1.26
C PHE A 457 5.36 -6.72 0.82
N GLN A 458 5.11 -7.88 1.46
CA GLN A 458 5.81 -9.16 1.23
C GLN A 458 7.33 -9.14 1.52
N ARG A 459 7.89 -8.00 1.84
CA ARG A 459 9.24 -7.78 2.39
C ARG A 459 9.33 -6.37 2.98
N SER A 460 10.28 -6.18 3.89
CA SER A 460 10.52 -4.86 4.51
C SER A 460 10.69 -3.77 3.45
N ILE A 461 10.27 -2.55 3.79
CA ILE A 461 10.44 -1.34 2.98
C ILE A 461 11.50 -0.41 3.59
N VAL A 462 11.97 -0.71 4.80
CA VAL A 462 12.99 0.06 5.52
C VAL A 462 14.38 -0.54 5.28
N GLY A 463 15.41 0.29 5.21
CA GLY A 463 16.79 -0.10 4.92
C GLY A 463 17.16 0.08 3.44
N LEU A 464 18.44 0.44 3.19
CA LEU A 464 18.92 0.72 1.82
C LEU A 464 18.77 -0.47 0.87
N GLU A 465 18.85 -1.70 1.40
CA GLU A 465 18.67 -2.95 0.65
C GLU A 465 17.20 -3.25 0.30
N ASN A 466 16.27 -2.48 0.86
CA ASN A 466 14.83 -2.64 0.65
C ASN A 466 14.19 -1.50 -0.13
N LEU A 467 14.96 -0.48 -0.52
CA LEU A 467 14.47 0.58 -1.38
C LEU A 467 13.88 -0.01 -2.67
N PHE A 468 12.95 0.70 -3.27
CA PHE A 468 12.23 0.21 -4.45
C PHE A 468 13.15 -0.26 -5.59
N SER A 469 14.33 0.37 -5.77
CA SER A 469 15.34 -0.03 -6.76
C SER A 469 16.02 -1.37 -6.47
N GLU A 470 16.00 -1.83 -5.21
CA GLU A 470 16.70 -3.03 -4.76
C GLU A 470 15.79 -4.26 -4.66
N ARG A 471 14.51 -4.13 -4.97
CA ARG A 471 13.51 -5.21 -4.84
C ARG A 471 13.58 -6.18 -6.03
N LYS A 472 14.73 -6.86 -6.18
CA LYS A 472 14.99 -7.88 -7.21
C LYS A 472 15.00 -9.28 -6.59
N ALA A 473 14.78 -10.29 -7.42
CA ALA A 473 14.97 -11.68 -7.02
C ALA A 473 16.48 -12.00 -6.83
N PRO A 474 16.87 -12.75 -5.80
CA PRO A 474 18.25 -13.24 -5.67
C PRO A 474 18.69 -14.02 -6.92
N GLY A 475 19.86 -13.67 -7.46
CA GLY A 475 20.40 -14.26 -8.68
C GLY A 475 19.65 -13.89 -9.97
N GLY A 476 18.64 -13.01 -9.87
CA GLY A 476 17.84 -12.53 -11.00
C GLY A 476 18.16 -11.10 -11.41
N ASP A 477 17.46 -10.62 -12.42
CA ASP A 477 17.54 -9.25 -12.91
C ASP A 477 16.14 -8.70 -13.21
N GLY A 478 15.80 -7.56 -12.60
CA GLY A 478 14.48 -6.98 -12.67
C GLY A 478 13.41 -7.93 -12.10
N TYR A 479 12.49 -8.37 -12.94
CA TYR A 479 11.42 -9.32 -12.58
C TYR A 479 11.80 -10.78 -12.85
N ARG A 480 12.89 -11.02 -13.58
CA ARG A 480 13.42 -12.36 -13.86
C ARG A 480 14.02 -12.95 -12.60
N THR A 481 13.93 -14.26 -12.45
CA THR A 481 14.61 -15.00 -11.37
C THR A 481 15.84 -15.72 -11.89
N ALA A 482 16.52 -16.44 -11.01
CA ALA A 482 17.62 -17.33 -11.36
C ALA A 482 17.17 -18.60 -12.14
N VAL A 483 15.87 -18.88 -12.20
CA VAL A 483 15.28 -19.97 -12.98
C VAL A 483 14.72 -19.35 -14.25
N ASP A 484 15.21 -19.79 -15.41
CA ASP A 484 14.72 -19.29 -16.70
C ASP A 484 13.21 -19.50 -16.82
N GLY A 485 12.50 -18.52 -17.41
CA GLY A 485 11.05 -18.57 -17.57
C GLY A 485 10.24 -18.40 -16.28
N LEU A 486 10.88 -18.15 -15.13
CA LEU A 486 10.22 -17.81 -13.87
C LEU A 486 10.38 -16.32 -13.56
N TYR A 487 9.26 -15.64 -13.32
CA TYR A 487 9.20 -14.21 -13.01
C TYR A 487 8.48 -13.94 -11.70
N LEU A 488 8.86 -12.89 -10.98
CA LEU A 488 8.13 -12.36 -9.83
C LEU A 488 7.25 -11.17 -10.27
N CYS A 489 5.97 -11.19 -9.91
CA CYS A 489 5.03 -10.11 -10.21
C CYS A 489 4.28 -9.59 -8.98
N GLY A 490 4.63 -10.06 -7.77
CA GLY A 490 3.99 -9.69 -6.51
C GLY A 490 4.60 -8.45 -5.85
N SER A 491 4.01 -8.07 -4.71
CA SER A 491 4.44 -6.91 -3.91
C SER A 491 5.88 -7.00 -3.38
N GLY A 492 6.46 -8.20 -3.35
CA GLY A 492 7.88 -8.41 -3.02
C GLY A 492 8.85 -7.98 -4.11
N ALA A 493 8.39 -7.75 -5.35
CA ALA A 493 9.16 -7.21 -6.47
C ALA A 493 9.05 -5.68 -6.55
N HIS A 494 9.85 -5.06 -7.43
CA HIS A 494 9.80 -3.63 -7.72
C HIS A 494 8.39 -3.20 -8.21
N PRO A 495 7.88 -2.00 -7.88
CA PRO A 495 8.44 -1.04 -6.92
C PRO A 495 8.09 -1.37 -5.46
N GLY A 496 7.19 -2.30 -5.20
CA GLY A 496 6.73 -2.68 -3.87
C GLY A 496 5.21 -2.88 -3.81
N GLY A 497 4.68 -2.97 -2.58
CA GLY A 497 3.25 -3.17 -2.28
C GLY A 497 2.41 -1.89 -2.36
N GLY A 498 1.26 -1.89 -1.63
CA GLY A 498 0.35 -0.73 -1.53
C GLY A 498 -0.79 -0.73 -2.55
N VAL A 499 -1.12 -1.87 -3.15
CA VAL A 499 -2.19 -2.01 -4.18
C VAL A 499 -1.96 -1.06 -5.36
N THR A 500 -0.71 -1.01 -5.86
CA THR A 500 -0.34 -0.14 -6.99
C THR A 500 -0.70 -0.72 -8.35
N GLY A 501 -0.74 -2.06 -8.48
CA GLY A 501 -0.78 -2.78 -9.76
C GLY A 501 0.54 -2.74 -10.54
N ALA A 502 1.51 -1.96 -10.11
CA ALA A 502 2.76 -1.73 -10.81
C ALA A 502 3.63 -3.00 -10.96
N PRO A 503 3.85 -3.83 -9.91
CA PRO A 503 4.62 -5.07 -10.09
C PRO A 503 4.04 -5.99 -11.16
N GLY A 504 2.71 -6.15 -11.17
CA GLY A 504 2.02 -6.97 -12.18
C GLY A 504 2.15 -6.41 -13.61
N HIS A 505 1.92 -5.10 -13.77
CA HIS A 505 2.10 -4.38 -15.04
C HIS A 505 3.52 -4.55 -15.57
N ASN A 506 4.52 -4.26 -14.76
CA ASN A 506 5.92 -4.24 -15.18
C ASN A 506 6.41 -5.65 -15.52
N ALA A 507 6.08 -6.65 -14.67
CA ALA A 507 6.45 -8.04 -14.92
C ALA A 507 5.82 -8.58 -16.22
N ALA A 508 4.56 -8.27 -16.49
CA ALA A 508 3.91 -8.64 -17.75
C ALA A 508 4.60 -8.01 -18.96
N ARG A 509 4.91 -6.72 -18.90
CA ARG A 509 5.66 -6.03 -19.96
C ARG A 509 7.06 -6.62 -20.15
N ARG A 510 7.74 -7.00 -19.08
CA ARG A 510 9.04 -7.66 -19.15
C ARG A 510 8.94 -9.03 -19.83
N VAL A 511 7.91 -9.83 -19.48
CA VAL A 511 7.65 -11.12 -20.13
C VAL A 511 7.41 -10.92 -21.63
N LEU A 512 6.57 -9.98 -22.03
CA LEU A 512 6.27 -9.69 -23.44
C LEU A 512 7.52 -9.24 -24.22
N ALA A 513 8.35 -8.39 -23.64
CA ALA A 513 9.61 -7.96 -24.23
C ALA A 513 10.59 -9.15 -24.38
N ASP A 514 10.70 -10.02 -23.38
CA ASP A 514 11.54 -11.21 -23.44
C ASP A 514 11.10 -12.20 -24.52
N LEU A 515 9.79 -12.39 -24.67
CA LEU A 515 9.21 -13.24 -25.72
C LEU A 515 9.44 -12.68 -27.13
N SER A 516 9.56 -11.37 -27.27
CA SER A 516 9.93 -10.72 -28.56
C SER A 516 11.45 -10.66 -28.79
N GLY A 517 12.25 -11.16 -27.86
CA GLY A 517 13.73 -11.12 -27.92
C GLY A 517 14.35 -9.81 -27.46
N ASP A 518 13.56 -8.85 -26.98
CA ASP A 518 14.06 -7.58 -26.45
C ASP A 518 14.55 -7.76 -25.01
N ARG A 519 15.86 -7.67 -24.81
CA ARG A 519 16.52 -7.79 -23.49
C ARG A 519 16.79 -6.45 -22.83
N ALA A 520 16.58 -5.33 -23.53
CA ALA A 520 16.80 -4.01 -22.96
C ALA A 520 15.81 -3.73 -21.79
N PRO A 521 16.21 -2.95 -20.79
CA PRO A 521 15.29 -2.55 -19.72
C PRO A 521 14.09 -1.77 -20.28
N VAL A 522 12.89 -2.15 -19.87
CA VAL A 522 11.66 -1.39 -20.19
C VAL A 522 11.67 -0.13 -19.32
N ARG A 523 11.79 1.04 -19.94
CA ARG A 523 11.85 2.34 -19.26
C ARG A 523 10.72 3.24 -19.71
N ARG A 524 10.17 4.00 -18.76
CA ARG A 524 9.41 5.22 -19.04
C ARG A 524 10.35 6.43 -18.91
N HIS A 525 10.20 7.38 -19.79
CA HIS A 525 10.93 8.65 -19.75
C HIS A 525 9.93 9.79 -19.88
N THR A 526 9.77 10.55 -18.80
CA THR A 526 9.08 11.83 -18.85
C THR A 526 10.14 12.92 -18.79
N GLU A 527 10.13 13.84 -19.76
CA GLU A 527 10.96 15.03 -19.68
C GLU A 527 10.47 15.89 -18.51
N LEU A 528 11.32 16.04 -17.51
CA LEU A 528 11.06 16.90 -16.35
C LEU A 528 11.78 18.22 -16.56
N SER A 529 11.04 19.24 -16.95
CA SER A 529 11.47 20.62 -16.78
C SER A 529 10.99 21.16 -15.44
N LYS A 530 11.78 21.99 -14.78
CA LYS A 530 11.28 22.76 -13.64
C LYS A 530 10.16 23.67 -14.18
N SER A 531 8.95 23.49 -13.70
CA SER A 531 7.84 24.38 -14.03
C SER A 531 8.14 25.80 -13.49
N LEU A 532 7.45 26.80 -13.99
CA LEU A 532 7.56 28.16 -13.45
C LEU A 532 7.24 28.17 -11.94
N ILE A 533 6.29 27.35 -11.51
CA ILE A 533 5.91 27.19 -10.10
C ILE A 533 7.06 26.59 -9.29
N ASP A 534 7.74 25.54 -9.79
CA ASP A 534 8.89 24.95 -9.12
C ASP A 534 10.02 25.97 -8.91
N ARG A 535 10.31 26.81 -9.93
CA ARG A 535 11.31 27.88 -9.83
C ARG A 535 10.91 28.99 -8.87
N MET A 536 9.62 29.35 -8.83
CA MET A 536 9.10 30.32 -7.87
C MET A 536 9.20 29.80 -6.44
N MET A 537 8.89 28.52 -6.21
CA MET A 537 8.93 27.88 -4.88
C MET A 537 10.37 27.74 -4.32
N GLU A 538 11.40 27.91 -5.15
CA GLU A 538 12.81 27.95 -4.70
C GLU A 538 13.18 29.30 -4.07
N THR A 539 12.39 30.34 -4.27
CA THR A 539 12.60 31.67 -3.68
C THR A 539 11.71 31.89 -2.46
N GLY A 540 12.20 32.62 -1.45
CA GLY A 540 11.42 32.96 -0.27
C GLY A 540 10.12 33.72 -0.63
N VAL A 541 10.22 34.65 -1.59
CA VAL A 541 9.07 35.42 -2.09
C VAL A 541 8.07 34.51 -2.83
N GLY A 542 8.56 33.51 -3.59
CA GLY A 542 7.70 32.58 -4.31
C GLY A 542 6.94 31.64 -3.39
N LYS A 543 7.53 31.25 -2.26
CA LYS A 543 6.87 30.44 -1.22
C LYS A 543 5.68 31.22 -0.59
N ASP A 544 5.87 32.49 -0.25
CA ASP A 544 4.83 33.34 0.31
C ASP A 544 3.72 33.63 -0.70
N VAL A 545 4.07 33.90 -1.96
CA VAL A 545 3.12 34.07 -3.06
C VAL A 545 2.37 32.76 -3.32
N GLY A 546 3.05 31.61 -3.33
CA GLY A 546 2.44 30.30 -3.50
C GLY A 546 1.41 29.98 -2.42
N TYR A 547 1.70 30.31 -1.17
CA TYR A 547 0.78 30.17 -0.05
C TYR A 547 -0.44 31.08 -0.20
N GLN A 548 -0.24 32.36 -0.56
CA GLN A 548 -1.35 33.31 -0.81
C GLN A 548 -2.20 32.90 -2.02
N VAL A 549 -1.60 32.38 -3.07
CA VAL A 549 -2.30 31.84 -4.25
C VAL A 549 -3.13 30.64 -3.88
N ALA A 550 -2.62 29.74 -3.04
CA ALA A 550 -3.38 28.61 -2.53
C ALA A 550 -4.60 29.03 -1.72
N GLN A 551 -4.53 30.14 -0.99
CA GLN A 551 -5.66 30.71 -0.24
C GLN A 551 -6.67 31.50 -1.11
N SER A 552 -6.30 31.90 -2.32
CA SER A 552 -7.18 32.73 -3.17
C SER A 552 -8.10 31.87 -4.05
N LYS A 553 -9.42 31.92 -3.79
CA LYS A 553 -10.44 31.25 -4.61
C LYS A 553 -10.39 31.63 -6.10
N LEU A 554 -9.97 32.87 -6.42
CA LEU A 554 -9.92 33.39 -7.78
C LEU A 554 -8.77 32.78 -8.59
N LEU A 555 -7.62 32.56 -7.96
CA LEU A 555 -6.42 32.03 -8.61
C LEU A 555 -6.44 30.50 -8.74
N ARG A 556 -7.26 29.79 -7.96
CA ARG A 556 -7.46 28.33 -8.10
C ARG A 556 -8.16 27.94 -9.40
N GLY A 557 -8.99 28.80 -9.97
CA GLY A 557 -9.55 28.59 -11.31
C GLY A 557 -8.47 28.54 -12.39
N VAL A 558 -7.44 29.36 -12.25
CA VAL A 558 -6.31 29.43 -13.18
C VAL A 558 -5.39 28.22 -13.03
N THR A 559 -5.06 27.80 -11.79
CA THR A 559 -4.21 26.63 -11.55
C THR A 559 -4.88 25.31 -11.96
N ARG A 560 -6.21 25.18 -11.84
CA ARG A 560 -6.97 24.04 -12.36
C ARG A 560 -7.00 23.98 -13.89
N LEU A 561 -6.97 25.12 -14.58
CA LEU A 561 -6.85 25.16 -16.05
C LEU A 561 -5.47 24.68 -16.50
N PHE A 562 -4.40 25.04 -15.80
CA PHE A 562 -3.02 24.60 -16.12
C PHE A 562 -2.74 23.14 -15.70
N ALA A 563 -3.47 22.59 -14.73
CA ALA A 563 -3.33 21.19 -14.32
C ALA A 563 -4.04 20.21 -15.27
N LYS A 564 -5.00 20.70 -16.09
CA LYS A 564 -5.74 19.87 -17.08
C LYS A 564 -5.10 19.83 -18.46
N THR A 565 -4.03 20.58 -18.72
CA THR A 565 -3.39 20.72 -20.03
C THR A 565 -2.07 19.97 -20.19
N LYS A 566 -1.83 18.89 -19.40
CA LYS A 566 -0.70 17.97 -19.66
C LYS A 566 -1.07 16.52 -19.34
#